data_7142c5ab8bfee33c9a166c7ea2459142
#
_entry.id   7142c5ab8bfee33c9a166c7ea2459142
#
_cell.length_a   1.000
_cell.length_b   1.000
_cell.length_c   1.000
_cell.angle_alpha   90.00
_cell.angle_beta   90.00
_cell.angle_gamma   90.00
#
_symmetry.space_group_name_H-M   'P 1'
#
loop_
_entity.id
_entity.type
_entity.pdbx_description
1 polymer ?
#
loop_
_entity_poly.entity_id
_entity_poly.type
_entity_poly.pdbx_seq_one_letter_code
_entity_poly.pdbx_strand_id
1 'polypeptide(L)'
;MSKVYVVQRPIKNKFGWVPDLTDAARYGALEIIFEGDDKPQFLPGPSVAKARRIMKDFGPDDYLLWAGGGDPIAVMIACMIAGELSPMVRVLRWERNMEEGERDRRKGWYMPVALELRKVKENDEYKSA
;
A
#
# COMPACT_ATOMS: atom_id res chain seq x y z
N MET A 1 11.45 0.04 14.66
CA MET A 1 10.56 -1.08 14.35
C MET A 1 9.76 -0.79 13.10
N SER A 2 9.59 -1.80 12.26
CA SER A 2 8.82 -1.63 11.01
C SER A 2 7.33 -1.56 11.26
N LYS A 3 6.65 -0.77 10.45
CA LYS A 3 5.18 -0.71 10.42
C LYS A 3 4.69 -1.01 9.02
N VAL A 4 3.47 -1.50 8.94
CA VAL A 4 2.75 -1.69 7.68
C VAL A 4 1.65 -0.64 7.63
N TYR A 5 1.80 0.34 6.75
CA TYR A 5 0.81 1.38 6.56
C TYR A 5 -0.21 0.91 5.53
N VAL A 6 -1.41 0.63 6.00
CA VAL A 6 -2.50 0.18 5.14
C VAL A 6 -3.19 1.41 4.56
N VAL A 7 -3.17 1.53 3.25
CA VAL A 7 -3.71 2.71 2.57
C VAL A 7 -5.16 2.95 2.97
N GLN A 8 -5.98 1.92 2.89
CA GLN A 8 -7.38 2.02 3.27
C GLN A 8 -7.83 0.70 3.88
N ARG A 9 -8.57 0.78 4.99
CA ARG A 9 -9.09 -0.42 5.64
C ARG A 9 -9.98 -1.18 4.66
N PRO A 10 -9.70 -2.47 4.42
CA PRO A 10 -10.52 -3.24 3.49
C PRO A 10 -11.96 -3.36 3.95
N ILE A 11 -12.87 -3.33 2.98
CA ILE A 11 -14.29 -3.60 3.20
C ILE A 11 -14.68 -4.82 2.38
N LYS A 12 -15.90 -5.31 2.59
CA LYS A 12 -16.40 -6.45 1.87
C LYS A 12 -16.35 -6.21 0.36
N ASN A 13 -15.71 -7.12 -0.36
CA ASN A 13 -15.55 -7.00 -1.81
C ASN A 13 -16.73 -7.63 -2.56
N LYS A 14 -16.66 -7.60 -3.89
CA LYS A 14 -17.74 -8.16 -4.75
C LYS A 14 -17.91 -9.66 -4.59
N PHE A 15 -16.91 -10.36 -4.04
CA PHE A 15 -16.96 -11.79 -3.80
C PHE A 15 -17.58 -12.15 -2.45
N GLY A 16 -17.92 -11.14 -1.64
CA GLY A 16 -18.61 -11.33 -0.38
C GLY A 16 -17.74 -11.50 0.85
N TRP A 17 -16.45 -11.22 0.76
CA TRP A 17 -15.54 -11.33 1.91
C TRP A 17 -14.63 -10.11 2.02
N VAL A 18 -14.11 -9.91 3.23
CA VAL A 18 -13.16 -8.82 3.52
C VAL A 18 -11.74 -9.38 3.36
N PRO A 19 -10.88 -8.73 2.58
CA PRO A 19 -9.47 -9.17 2.50
C PRO A 19 -8.82 -9.27 3.86
N ASP A 20 -8.12 -10.38 4.10
CA ASP A 20 -7.47 -10.68 5.36
C ASP A 20 -6.07 -10.09 5.38
N LEU A 21 -5.77 -9.29 6.39
CA LEU A 21 -4.46 -8.64 6.54
C LEU A 21 -3.55 -9.38 7.51
N THR A 22 -3.95 -10.54 8.01
CA THR A 22 -3.20 -11.26 9.04
C THR A 22 -1.76 -11.55 8.61
N ASP A 23 -1.58 -12.01 7.37
CA ASP A 23 -0.24 -12.33 6.87
C ASP A 23 0.65 -11.07 6.80
N ALA A 24 0.07 -9.92 6.53
CA ALA A 24 0.83 -8.67 6.46
C ALA A 24 1.42 -8.29 7.82
N ALA A 25 0.78 -8.69 8.91
CA ALA A 25 1.24 -8.35 10.25
C ALA A 25 2.61 -8.96 10.60
N ARG A 26 3.06 -9.97 9.86
CA ARG A 26 4.41 -10.52 10.06
C ARG A 26 5.52 -9.55 9.65
N TYR A 27 5.18 -8.53 8.88
CA TYR A 27 6.13 -7.50 8.47
C TYR A 27 6.20 -6.32 9.44
N GLY A 28 5.19 -6.14 10.27
CA GLY A 28 5.15 -5.05 11.25
C GLY A 28 3.74 -4.76 11.72
N ALA A 29 3.63 -3.87 12.70
CA ALA A 29 2.33 -3.44 13.21
C ALA A 29 1.54 -2.72 12.12
N LEU A 30 0.26 -3.02 12.02
CA LEU A 30 -0.61 -2.41 11.02
C LEU A 30 -1.06 -1.03 11.49
N GLU A 31 -0.97 -0.06 10.59
CA GLU A 31 -1.42 1.31 10.82
C GLU A 31 -2.35 1.69 9.67
N ILE A 32 -3.60 1.98 9.96
CA ILE A 32 -4.59 2.34 8.93
C ILE A 32 -4.51 3.82 8.63
N ILE A 33 -4.37 4.18 7.34
CA ILE A 33 -4.34 5.58 6.93
C ILE A 33 -5.78 6.10 6.73
N PHE A 34 -6.59 5.40 5.95
CA PHE A 34 -7.98 5.78 5.69
C PHE A 34 -8.91 4.64 6.06
N GLU A 35 -10.06 4.98 6.66
CA GLU A 35 -11.10 3.99 6.91
C GLU A 35 -11.77 3.55 5.59
N GLY A 36 -12.46 2.40 5.61
CA GLY A 36 -12.94 1.77 4.39
C GLY A 36 -13.92 2.58 3.56
N ASP A 37 -14.69 3.45 4.20
CA ASP A 37 -15.67 4.31 3.54
C ASP A 37 -15.20 5.74 3.36
N ASP A 38 -13.96 6.05 3.74
CA ASP A 38 -13.41 7.40 3.64
C ASP A 38 -13.04 7.71 2.20
N LYS A 39 -13.56 8.82 1.68
CA LYS A 39 -13.25 9.28 0.31
C LYS A 39 -12.75 10.71 0.35
N PRO A 40 -11.52 10.97 -0.11
CA PRO A 40 -11.04 12.34 -0.23
C PRO A 40 -11.97 13.17 -1.10
N GLN A 41 -12.24 14.39 -0.66
CA GLN A 41 -13.10 15.32 -1.37
C GLN A 41 -12.40 15.93 -2.59
N PHE A 42 -13.13 16.71 -3.40
CA PHE A 42 -12.55 17.45 -4.51
C PHE A 42 -11.38 18.32 -4.07
N LEU A 43 -11.46 18.91 -2.88
CA LEU A 43 -10.34 19.61 -2.27
C LEU A 43 -9.74 18.69 -1.22
N PRO A 44 -8.72 17.91 -1.58
CA PRO A 44 -8.23 16.83 -0.72
C PRO A 44 -7.31 17.26 0.41
N GLY A 45 -7.14 18.58 0.63
CA GLY A 45 -6.25 19.09 1.66
C GLY A 45 -6.40 18.44 3.04
N PRO A 46 -7.61 18.32 3.59
CA PRO A 46 -7.79 17.67 4.89
C PRO A 46 -7.36 16.20 4.89
N SER A 47 -7.62 15.47 3.81
CA SER A 47 -7.20 14.07 3.68
C SER A 47 -5.68 13.95 3.58
N VAL A 48 -5.04 14.85 2.84
CA VAL A 48 -3.59 14.89 2.75
C VAL A 48 -2.97 15.19 4.12
N ALA A 49 -3.52 16.16 4.85
CA ALA A 49 -3.05 16.51 6.19
C ALA A 49 -3.17 15.33 7.15
N LYS A 50 -4.29 14.61 7.08
CA LYS A 50 -4.51 13.41 7.89
C LYS A 50 -3.46 12.36 7.59
N ALA A 51 -3.24 12.08 6.31
CA ALA A 51 -2.28 11.08 5.90
C ALA A 51 -0.85 11.47 6.31
N ARG A 52 -0.49 12.74 6.19
CA ARG A 52 0.84 13.23 6.62
C ARG A 52 1.03 13.04 8.12
N ARG A 53 0.00 13.25 8.91
CA ARG A 53 0.06 13.04 10.36
C ARG A 53 0.32 11.58 10.69
N ILE A 54 -0.41 10.69 10.04
CA ILE A 54 -0.31 9.24 10.30
C ILE A 54 1.03 8.71 9.81
N MET A 55 1.49 9.17 8.66
CA MET A 55 2.69 8.66 8.00
C MET A 55 3.97 9.42 8.35
N LYS A 56 3.93 10.34 9.31
CA LYS A 56 5.05 11.23 9.58
C LYS A 56 6.39 10.53 9.83
N ASP A 57 6.35 9.32 10.36
CA ASP A 57 7.56 8.55 10.66
C ASP A 57 7.85 7.46 9.63
N PHE A 58 7.16 7.48 8.49
CA PHE A 58 7.37 6.51 7.43
C PHE A 58 8.80 6.59 6.92
N GLY A 59 9.46 5.43 6.80
CA GLY A 59 10.82 5.35 6.32
C GLY A 59 11.09 4.07 5.54
N PRO A 60 12.36 3.84 5.14
CA PRO A 60 12.72 2.72 4.26
C PRO A 60 12.50 1.34 4.88
N ASP A 61 12.35 1.25 6.19
CA ASP A 61 12.08 -0.02 6.87
C ASP A 61 10.60 -0.34 7.00
N ASP A 62 9.75 0.59 6.60
CA ASP A 62 8.30 0.41 6.67
C ASP A 62 7.75 -0.11 5.36
N TYR A 63 6.48 -0.48 5.39
CA TYR A 63 5.79 -1.04 4.23
C TYR A 63 4.51 -0.27 3.97
N LEU A 64 4.15 -0.16 2.70
CA LEU A 64 2.88 0.37 2.27
C LEU A 64 2.05 -0.79 1.72
N LEU A 65 0.78 -0.86 2.11
CA LEU A 65 -0.09 -1.95 1.67
C LEU A 65 -1.39 -1.41 1.10
N TRP A 66 -1.71 -1.84 -0.11
CA TRP A 66 -3.00 -1.62 -0.72
C TRP A 66 -3.65 -2.99 -0.93
N ALA A 67 -4.75 -3.22 -0.22
CA ALA A 67 -5.43 -4.52 -0.24
C ALA A 67 -6.43 -4.67 -1.41
N GLY A 68 -6.43 -3.71 -2.31
CA GLY A 68 -7.39 -3.67 -3.42
C GLY A 68 -8.65 -2.90 -3.06
N GLY A 69 -9.39 -2.45 -4.07
CA GLY A 69 -10.56 -1.63 -3.86
C GLY A 69 -10.23 -0.26 -3.27
N GLY A 70 -11.22 0.36 -2.63
CA GLY A 70 -11.05 1.65 -2.02
C GLY A 70 -11.01 2.80 -3.03
N ASP A 71 -10.68 3.98 -2.53
CA ASP A 71 -10.66 5.19 -3.36
C ASP A 71 -9.28 5.36 -3.98
N PRO A 72 -9.18 5.50 -5.32
CA PRO A 72 -7.89 5.68 -5.97
C PRO A 72 -7.15 6.95 -5.53
N ILE A 73 -7.87 7.99 -5.13
CA ILE A 73 -7.22 9.21 -4.65
C ILE A 73 -6.54 8.96 -3.30
N ALA A 74 -7.14 8.13 -2.44
CA ALA A 74 -6.49 7.72 -1.19
C ALA A 74 -5.17 7.01 -1.47
N VAL A 75 -5.14 6.12 -2.46
CA VAL A 75 -3.93 5.41 -2.88
C VAL A 75 -2.86 6.41 -3.34
N MET A 76 -3.27 7.36 -4.17
CA MET A 76 -2.34 8.38 -4.71
C MET A 76 -1.76 9.25 -3.61
N ILE A 77 -2.57 9.65 -2.65
CA ILE A 77 -2.11 10.46 -1.51
C ILE A 77 -1.06 9.68 -0.71
N ALA A 78 -1.34 8.42 -0.39
CA ALA A 78 -0.42 7.60 0.39
C ALA A 78 0.91 7.41 -0.36
N CYS A 79 0.87 7.14 -1.66
CA CYS A 79 2.06 6.96 -2.47
C CYS A 79 2.89 8.24 -2.57
N MET A 80 2.23 9.37 -2.73
CA MET A 80 2.91 10.67 -2.78
C MET A 80 3.68 10.93 -1.50
N ILE A 81 3.05 10.72 -0.36
CA ILE A 81 3.68 10.99 0.94
C ILE A 81 4.82 10.01 1.18
N ALA A 82 4.61 8.72 0.89
CA ALA A 82 5.67 7.73 1.03
C ALA A 82 6.91 8.11 0.21
N GLY A 83 6.71 8.55 -1.04
CA GLY A 83 7.80 8.96 -1.92
C GLY A 83 8.51 10.24 -1.46
N GLU A 84 7.78 11.13 -0.76
CA GLU A 84 8.40 12.31 -0.17
C GLU A 84 9.31 11.96 1.01
N LEU A 85 8.91 10.98 1.79
CA LEU A 85 9.56 10.63 3.04
C LEU A 85 10.68 9.59 2.89
N SER A 86 10.62 8.79 1.83
CA SER A 86 11.59 7.73 1.64
C SER A 86 11.97 7.59 0.16
N PRO A 87 13.27 7.48 -0.16
CA PRO A 87 13.71 7.27 -1.56
C PRO A 87 13.34 5.88 -2.06
N MET A 88 13.17 4.94 -1.15
CA MET A 88 12.75 3.59 -1.47
C MET A 88 11.46 3.29 -0.71
N VAL A 89 10.45 2.82 -1.43
CA VAL A 89 9.16 2.46 -0.84
C VAL A 89 8.95 0.96 -1.05
N ARG A 90 8.74 0.24 0.04
CA ARG A 90 8.42 -1.19 -0.02
C ARG A 90 6.91 -1.33 0.02
N VAL A 91 6.36 -1.99 -0.99
CA VAL A 91 4.92 -2.22 -1.10
C VAL A 91 4.66 -3.71 -0.92
N LEU A 92 3.72 -4.06 -0.05
CA LEU A 92 3.30 -5.44 0.11
C LEU A 92 2.26 -5.78 -0.94
N ARG A 93 2.54 -6.79 -1.75
CA ARG A 93 1.65 -7.27 -2.79
C ARG A 93 1.15 -8.66 -2.45
N TRP A 94 -0.14 -8.88 -2.64
CA TRP A 94 -0.74 -10.19 -2.41
C TRP A 94 -0.37 -11.15 -3.54
N GLU A 95 0.22 -12.28 -3.16
CA GLU A 95 0.54 -13.39 -4.07
C GLU A 95 -0.42 -14.52 -3.78
N ARG A 96 -1.16 -14.94 -4.80
CA ARG A 96 -2.11 -16.03 -4.65
C ARG A 96 -1.39 -17.38 -4.76
N ASN A 97 -1.87 -18.35 -3.99
CA ASN A 97 -1.42 -19.72 -4.14
C ASN A 97 -2.08 -20.31 -5.39
N MET A 98 -1.27 -20.59 -6.40
CA MET A 98 -1.77 -21.12 -7.68
C MET A 98 -1.49 -22.62 -7.86
N GLU A 99 -0.95 -23.26 -6.83
CA GLU A 99 -0.63 -24.67 -6.91
C GLU A 99 -1.86 -25.55 -7.02
N GLU A 100 -1.74 -26.64 -7.80
CA GLU A 100 -2.76 -27.68 -7.93
C GLU A 100 -4.13 -27.15 -8.35
N GLY A 101 -4.16 -26.10 -9.15
CA GLY A 101 -5.40 -25.51 -9.58
C GLY A 101 -6.15 -24.74 -8.51
N GLU A 102 -5.47 -24.34 -7.46
CA GLU A 102 -6.04 -23.53 -6.41
C GLU A 102 -6.62 -22.24 -6.97
N ARG A 103 -7.88 -22.00 -6.71
CA ARG A 103 -8.60 -20.83 -7.24
C ARG A 103 -9.14 -19.92 -6.18
N ASP A 104 -8.97 -20.26 -4.90
CA ASP A 104 -9.45 -19.43 -3.83
C ASP A 104 -8.52 -18.22 -3.66
N ARG A 105 -9.04 -17.01 -3.98
CA ARG A 105 -8.29 -15.78 -3.91
C ARG A 105 -7.87 -15.39 -2.50
N ARG A 106 -8.45 -16.02 -1.48
CA ARG A 106 -8.09 -15.80 -0.08
C ARG A 106 -6.83 -16.55 0.33
N LYS A 107 -6.41 -17.52 -0.45
CA LYS A 107 -5.20 -18.30 -0.14
C LYS A 107 -4.00 -17.67 -0.82
N GLY A 108 -3.02 -17.36 -0.01
CA GLY A 108 -1.82 -16.70 -0.49
C GLY A 108 -1.06 -16.03 0.63
N TRP A 109 -0.21 -15.10 0.26
CA TRP A 109 0.63 -14.38 1.21
C TRP A 109 1.03 -13.03 0.63
N TYR A 110 1.52 -12.13 1.51
CA TYR A 110 2.05 -10.85 1.07
C TYR A 110 3.54 -10.93 0.83
N MET A 111 4.01 -10.31 -0.25
CA MET A 111 5.42 -10.24 -0.62
C MET A 111 5.82 -8.78 -0.83
N PRO A 112 7.01 -8.37 -0.35
CA PRO A 112 7.45 -7.00 -0.55
C PRO A 112 7.99 -6.78 -1.95
N VAL A 113 7.66 -5.63 -2.52
CA VAL A 113 8.22 -5.13 -3.77
C VAL A 113 8.84 -3.77 -3.47
N ALA A 114 10.12 -3.62 -3.71
CA ALA A 114 10.82 -2.37 -3.43
C ALA A 114 10.82 -1.47 -4.67
N LEU A 115 10.43 -0.23 -4.49
CA LEU A 115 10.40 0.77 -5.55
C LEU A 115 11.37 1.90 -5.21
N GLU A 116 12.36 2.13 -6.08
CA GLU A 116 13.31 3.23 -5.93
C GLU A 116 12.82 4.41 -6.77
N LEU A 117 12.06 5.29 -6.14
CA LEU A 117 11.35 6.34 -6.86
C LEU A 117 12.22 7.51 -7.31
N ARG A 118 13.39 7.68 -6.71
CA ARG A 118 14.24 8.85 -6.98
C ARG A 118 15.38 8.60 -7.94
N LYS A 119 15.49 7.39 -8.49
CA LYS A 119 16.59 7.04 -9.41
C LYS A 119 16.19 6.94 -10.86
N VAL A 120 14.94 7.15 -11.19
CA VAL A 120 14.43 6.96 -12.53
C VAL A 120 15.19 7.82 -13.55
N LYS A 121 15.47 9.07 -13.20
CA LYS A 121 16.14 10.01 -14.11
C LYS A 121 17.55 9.58 -14.47
N GLU A 122 18.19 8.74 -13.68
CA GLU A 122 19.58 8.31 -13.86
C GLU A 122 19.63 6.95 -14.52
N ASN A 123 18.50 6.39 -14.86
CA ASN A 123 18.45 5.07 -15.41
C ASN A 123 18.56 5.13 -16.93
N ASP A 124 19.75 4.86 -17.44
CA ASP A 124 20.03 4.91 -18.86
C ASP A 124 19.28 3.86 -19.68
N GLU A 125 18.70 2.86 -19.04
CA GLU A 125 17.89 1.86 -19.71
C GLU A 125 16.70 2.49 -20.42
N TYR A 126 16.16 3.57 -19.89
CA TYR A 126 15.05 4.24 -20.54
C TYR A 126 15.47 4.98 -21.79
N LYS A 127 16.74 5.34 -21.90
CA LYS A 127 17.25 6.05 -23.04
C LYS A 127 17.56 5.12 -24.21
N SER A 128 17.91 3.90 -23.91
CA SER A 128 18.27 2.92 -24.93
C SER A 128 17.09 2.18 -25.50
N ALA A 129 15.94 2.35 -24.88
CA ALA A 129 14.71 1.73 -25.38
C ALA A 129 14.09 2.53 -26.56
#